data_54d9d6aa63020f6283d5099621c8023b
#
_entry.id   54d9d6aa63020f6283d5099621c8023b
#
_cell.length_a   1.000
_cell.length_b   1.000
_cell.length_c   1.000
_cell.angle_alpha   90.00
_cell.angle_beta   90.00
_cell.angle_gamma   90.00
#
_symmetry.space_group_name_H-M   'P 1'
#
loop_
_entity.id
_entity.type
_entity.pdbx_description
1 polymer ?
#
loop_
_entity_poly.entity_id
_entity_poly.type
_entity_poly.pdbx_seq_one_letter_code
_entity_poly.pdbx_strand_id
1 'polypeptide(L)'
;MKLDTITKIPKVLGAGIASTDGFVIESQFTVGYNAEKSAAMAAQVVNRIKQSLNIEKVSVIFYTQNSVFFIKETEAGIFFVTCHKDANIGLVKIKINKIT
;
A
#
# COMPACT_ATOMS: atom_id res chain seq x y z
N MET A 1 -11.22 7.63 -2.29
CA MET A 1 -10.95 6.20 -2.51
C MET A 1 -11.56 5.41 -1.36
N LYS A 2 -12.18 4.28 -1.65
CA LYS A 2 -12.89 3.51 -0.61
C LYS A 2 -11.99 2.45 0.01
N LEU A 3 -11.21 2.84 1.01
CA LEU A 3 -10.27 1.93 1.67
C LEU A 3 -10.96 0.77 2.39
N ASP A 4 -12.19 0.98 2.86
CA ASP A 4 -12.93 -0.04 3.60
C ASP A 4 -13.21 -1.30 2.76
N THR A 5 -13.30 -1.19 1.44
CA THR A 5 -13.50 -2.36 0.58
C THR A 5 -12.30 -3.30 0.61
N ILE A 6 -11.12 -2.77 0.93
CA ILE A 6 -9.89 -3.57 1.06
C ILE A 6 -9.68 -4.00 2.50
N THR A 7 -9.87 -3.10 3.46
CA THR A 7 -9.61 -3.42 4.86
C THR A 7 -10.59 -4.43 5.44
N LYS A 8 -11.73 -4.65 4.79
CA LYS A 8 -12.67 -5.71 5.17
C LYS A 8 -12.21 -7.11 4.78
N ILE A 9 -11.24 -7.24 3.88
CA ILE A 9 -10.72 -8.54 3.50
C ILE A 9 -9.99 -9.13 4.70
N PRO A 10 -10.27 -10.40 5.06
CA PRO A 10 -9.61 -11.02 6.22
C PRO A 10 -8.09 -10.96 6.10
N LYS A 11 -7.44 -10.63 7.22
CA LYS A 11 -5.98 -10.55 7.36
C LYS A 11 -5.33 -9.38 6.63
N VAL A 12 -6.11 -8.45 6.08
CA VAL A 12 -5.61 -7.15 5.69
C VAL A 12 -5.49 -6.30 6.96
N LEU A 13 -4.29 -5.79 7.20
CA LEU A 13 -4.00 -5.04 8.42
C LEU A 13 -4.28 -3.55 8.27
N GLY A 14 -4.22 -3.06 7.05
CA GLY A 14 -4.52 -1.66 6.79
C GLY A 14 -4.23 -1.26 5.36
N ALA A 15 -4.74 -0.08 5.02
CA ALA A 15 -4.55 0.54 3.72
C ALA A 15 -4.47 2.05 3.88
N GLY A 16 -3.84 2.72 2.92
CA GLY A 16 -3.74 4.17 2.97
C GLY A 16 -3.27 4.77 1.66
N ILE A 17 -3.25 6.08 1.65
CA ILE A 17 -2.71 6.89 0.57
C ILE A 17 -1.71 7.85 1.18
N ALA A 18 -0.52 7.91 0.59
CA ALA A 18 0.55 8.79 1.02
C ALA A 18 0.88 9.81 -0.07
N SER A 19 1.38 10.96 0.34
CA SER A 19 1.98 11.91 -0.58
C SER A 19 3.36 11.40 -1.03
N THR A 20 3.91 12.00 -2.07
CA THR A 20 5.25 11.66 -2.54
C THR A 20 6.33 11.92 -1.48
N ASP A 21 6.04 12.81 -0.53
CA ASP A 21 6.94 13.11 0.59
C ASP A 21 6.79 12.14 1.76
N GLY A 22 5.85 11.19 1.67
CA GLY A 22 5.68 10.18 2.70
C GLY A 22 4.71 10.53 3.81
N PHE A 23 3.90 11.58 3.65
CA PHE A 23 2.88 11.92 4.64
C PHE A 23 1.56 11.21 4.33
N VAL A 24 0.84 10.84 5.38
CA VAL A 24 -0.46 10.18 5.24
C VAL A 24 -1.49 11.19 4.75
N ILE A 25 -2.15 10.87 3.63
CA ILE A 25 -3.30 11.64 3.14
C ILE A 25 -4.58 11.03 3.70
N GLU A 26 -4.69 9.72 3.64
CA GLU A 26 -5.84 8.96 4.12
C GLU A 26 -5.36 7.60 4.58
N SER A 27 -5.91 7.06 5.66
CA SER A 27 -5.54 5.73 6.11
C SER A 27 -6.64 5.07 6.91
N GLN A 28 -6.63 3.74 6.89
CA GLN A 28 -7.52 2.92 7.69
C GLN A 28 -6.74 1.67 8.10
N PHE A 29 -6.32 1.62 9.37
CA PHE A 29 -5.48 0.54 9.90
C PHE A 29 -6.10 -0.07 11.15
N THR A 30 -5.80 -1.33 11.36
CA THR A 30 -6.10 -2.02 12.60
C THR A 30 -5.30 -1.40 13.74
N VAL A 31 -5.90 -1.36 14.93
CA VAL A 31 -5.25 -0.83 16.13
C VAL A 31 -3.89 -1.50 16.35
N GLY A 32 -2.87 -0.70 16.66
CA GLY A 32 -1.52 -1.18 16.89
C GLY A 32 -0.59 -1.09 15.69
N TYR A 33 -1.11 -0.76 14.50
CA TYR A 33 -0.28 -0.56 13.33
C TYR A 33 -0.11 0.92 13.03
N ASN A 34 1.07 1.29 12.60
CA ASN A 34 1.45 2.68 12.40
C ASN A 34 1.37 3.07 10.92
N ALA A 35 0.31 3.83 10.58
CA ALA A 35 0.08 4.28 9.21
C ALA A 35 1.19 5.22 8.73
N GLU A 36 1.72 6.07 9.61
CA GLU A 36 2.79 7.02 9.24
C GLU A 36 4.06 6.30 8.81
N LYS A 37 4.44 5.24 9.52
CA LYS A 37 5.61 4.42 9.13
C LYS A 37 5.40 3.75 7.79
N SER A 38 4.21 3.20 7.56
CA SER A 38 3.89 2.54 6.29
C SER A 38 3.90 3.52 5.13
N ALA A 39 3.35 4.71 5.34
CA ALA A 39 3.35 5.77 4.33
C ALA A 39 4.76 6.23 3.98
N ALA A 40 5.60 6.45 4.98
CA ALA A 40 6.98 6.87 4.77
C ALA A 40 7.76 5.79 4.00
N MET A 41 7.58 4.52 4.37
CA MET A 41 8.23 3.40 3.71
C MET A 41 7.77 3.30 2.25
N ALA A 42 6.47 3.41 2.01
CA ALA A 42 5.91 3.33 0.66
C ALA A 42 6.50 4.42 -0.25
N ALA A 43 6.58 5.66 0.26
CA ALA A 43 7.16 6.76 -0.49
C ALA A 43 8.64 6.52 -0.81
N GLN A 44 9.42 6.02 0.15
CA GLN A 44 10.82 5.69 -0.07
C GLN A 44 10.99 4.62 -1.13
N VAL A 45 10.20 3.56 -1.09
CA VAL A 45 10.26 2.47 -2.07
C VAL A 45 9.97 3.00 -3.47
N VAL A 46 8.90 3.78 -3.63
CA VAL A 46 8.52 4.35 -4.91
C VAL A 46 9.64 5.24 -5.45
N ASN A 47 10.15 6.16 -4.63
CA ASN A 47 11.17 7.12 -5.07
C ASN A 47 12.47 6.41 -5.45
N ARG A 48 12.88 5.40 -4.69
CA ARG A 48 14.08 4.62 -4.99
C ARG A 48 13.96 3.85 -6.30
N ILE A 49 12.84 3.20 -6.51
CA ILE A 49 12.60 2.42 -7.74
C ILE A 49 12.58 3.36 -8.95
N LYS A 50 11.90 4.50 -8.83
CA LYS A 50 11.84 5.47 -9.94
C LYS A 50 13.21 5.99 -10.32
N GLN A 51 14.05 6.30 -9.32
CA GLN A 51 15.42 6.76 -9.57
C GLN A 51 16.28 5.66 -10.19
N SER A 52 16.17 4.43 -9.70
CA SER A 52 17.02 3.33 -10.15
C SER A 52 16.67 2.84 -11.54
N LEU A 53 15.38 2.83 -11.89
CA LEU A 53 14.90 2.27 -13.16
C LEU A 53 14.49 3.33 -14.18
N ASN A 54 14.48 4.62 -13.78
CA ASN A 54 14.08 5.73 -14.64
C ASN A 54 12.71 5.51 -15.27
N ILE A 55 11.72 5.15 -14.45
CA ILE A 55 10.33 4.89 -14.86
C ILE A 55 9.40 5.94 -14.28
N GLU A 56 8.24 6.12 -14.92
CA GLU A 56 7.28 7.16 -14.52
C GLU A 56 6.36 6.74 -13.39
N LYS A 57 5.90 5.50 -13.40
CA LYS A 57 4.97 4.98 -12.39
C LYS A 57 5.41 3.64 -11.86
N VAL A 58 5.19 3.43 -10.57
CA VAL A 58 5.58 2.21 -9.86
C VAL A 58 4.35 1.50 -9.31
N SER A 59 4.31 0.19 -9.51
CA SER A 59 3.39 -0.70 -8.81
C SER A 59 4.21 -1.90 -8.40
N VAL A 60 4.26 -2.20 -7.12
CA VAL A 60 5.11 -3.28 -6.60
C VAL A 60 4.40 -4.03 -5.48
N ILE A 61 4.66 -5.32 -5.42
CA ILE A 61 4.22 -6.19 -4.33
C ILE A 61 5.49 -6.82 -3.77
N PHE A 62 5.69 -6.71 -2.46
CA PHE A 62 6.82 -7.41 -1.87
C PHE A 62 6.42 -8.16 -0.61
N TYR A 63 7.18 -9.21 -0.34
CA TYR A 63 6.91 -10.16 0.73
C TYR A 63 8.00 -10.05 1.77
N THR A 64 7.58 -10.04 3.04
CA THR A 64 8.49 -10.22 4.16
C THR A 64 8.19 -11.56 4.80
N GLN A 65 8.86 -11.88 5.89
CA GLN A 65 8.64 -13.13 6.61
C GLN A 65 7.17 -13.30 7.05
N ASN A 66 6.52 -12.21 7.47
CA ASN A 66 5.19 -12.27 8.06
C ASN A 66 4.14 -11.42 7.34
N SER A 67 4.52 -10.67 6.32
CA SER A 67 3.65 -9.67 5.72
C SER A 67 3.78 -9.62 4.21
N VAL A 68 2.76 -9.05 3.57
CA VAL A 68 2.79 -8.71 2.16
C VAL A 68 2.40 -7.24 2.04
N PHE A 69 3.17 -6.48 1.27
CA PHE A 69 2.93 -5.07 1.03
C PHE A 69 2.63 -4.81 -0.44
N PHE A 70 1.54 -4.10 -0.68
CA PHE A 70 1.20 -3.60 -2.01
C PHE A 70 1.45 -2.10 -2.02
N ILE A 71 2.17 -1.63 -3.02
CA ILE A 71 2.44 -0.19 -3.19
C ILE A 71 2.18 0.15 -4.65
N LYS A 72 1.32 1.15 -4.88
CA LYS A 72 0.94 1.54 -6.24
C LYS A 72 0.80 3.05 -6.33
N GLU A 73 1.51 3.66 -7.27
CA GLU A 73 1.30 5.08 -7.57
C GLU A 73 -0.04 5.26 -8.27
N THR A 74 -0.80 6.23 -7.81
CA THR A 74 -2.09 6.62 -8.40
C THR A 74 -2.12 8.14 -8.53
N GLU A 75 -3.13 8.67 -9.19
CA GLU A 75 -3.30 10.12 -9.27
C GLU A 75 -3.61 10.75 -7.92
N ALA A 76 -4.21 9.99 -7.01
CA ALA A 76 -4.50 10.45 -5.65
C ALA A 76 -3.27 10.46 -4.74
N GLY A 77 -2.20 9.78 -5.14
CA GLY A 77 -0.98 9.62 -4.36
C GLY A 77 -0.48 8.19 -4.40
N ILE A 78 0.35 7.84 -3.43
CA ILE A 78 0.92 6.50 -3.32
C ILE A 78 -0.01 5.65 -2.47
N PHE A 79 -0.71 4.72 -3.12
CA PHE A 79 -1.61 3.79 -2.45
C PHE A 79 -0.80 2.63 -1.86
N PHE A 80 -1.07 2.28 -0.61
CA PHE A 80 -0.38 1.17 0.04
C PHE A 80 -1.33 0.32 0.85
N VAL A 81 -1.07 -0.99 0.87
CA VAL A 81 -1.83 -1.97 1.66
C VAL A 81 -0.85 -2.89 2.36
N THR A 82 -1.11 -3.13 3.63
CA THR A 82 -0.34 -4.08 4.44
C THR A 82 -1.22 -5.26 4.80
N CYS A 83 -0.74 -6.48 4.52
CA CYS A 83 -1.47 -7.71 4.79
C CYS A 83 -0.61 -8.66 5.60
N HIS A 84 -1.27 -9.53 6.40
CA HIS A 84 -0.61 -10.72 6.92
C HIS A 84 -0.27 -11.65 5.76
N LYS A 85 0.80 -12.44 5.91
CA LYS A 85 1.27 -13.36 4.86
C LYS A 85 0.19 -14.36 4.41
N ASP A 86 -0.78 -14.69 5.28
CA ASP A 86 -1.83 -15.65 5.00
C ASP A 86 -3.09 -15.01 4.39
N ALA A 87 -3.07 -13.71 4.11
CA ALA A 87 -4.18 -13.05 3.44
C ALA A 87 -4.37 -13.58 2.03
N ASN A 88 -5.60 -13.46 1.52
CA ASN A 88 -5.88 -13.83 0.13
C ASN A 88 -5.32 -12.76 -0.81
N ILE A 89 -4.07 -12.95 -1.24
CA ILE A 89 -3.33 -11.95 -2.03
C ILE A 89 -4.01 -11.70 -3.38
N GLY A 90 -4.53 -12.74 -4.01
CA GLY A 90 -5.25 -12.60 -5.28
C GLY A 90 -6.48 -11.70 -5.14
N LEU A 91 -7.25 -11.88 -4.09
CA LEU A 91 -8.44 -11.06 -3.83
C LEU A 91 -8.05 -9.60 -3.54
N VAL A 92 -7.02 -9.40 -2.73
CA VAL A 92 -6.52 -8.05 -2.42
C VAL A 92 -6.11 -7.34 -3.71
N LYS A 93 -5.37 -8.02 -4.58
CA LYS A 93 -4.91 -7.49 -5.86
C LYS A 93 -6.08 -7.07 -6.76
N ILE A 94 -7.12 -7.91 -6.84
CA ILE A 94 -8.32 -7.61 -7.62
C ILE A 94 -9.00 -6.35 -7.08
N LYS A 95 -9.16 -6.25 -5.76
CA LYS A 95 -9.82 -5.09 -5.14
C LYS A 95 -9.02 -3.81 -5.33
N ILE A 96 -7.69 -3.88 -5.21
CA ILE A 96 -6.82 -2.73 -5.46
C ILE A 96 -7.03 -2.21 -6.88
N ASN A 97 -7.03 -3.11 -7.86
CA ASN A 97 -7.20 -2.73 -9.26
C ASN A 97 -8.58 -2.12 -9.55
N LYS A 98 -9.60 -2.51 -8.79
CA LYS A 98 -10.95 -1.95 -8.96
C LYS A 98 -11.07 -0.51 -8.44
N ILE A 99 -10.35 -0.17 -7.37
CA ILE A 99 -10.48 1.15 -6.74
C ILE A 99 -9.38 2.12 -7.17
N THR A 100 -8.40 1.65 -7.86
CA THR A 100 -7.33 2.47 -8.42
C THR A 100 -7.37 2.40 -9.95
#